data_09ebb8f18509566847cbe9b7875b8f5b
#
_entry.id   09ebb8f18509566847cbe9b7875b8f5b
#
_cell.length_a   1.000
_cell.length_b   1.000
_cell.length_c   1.000
_cell.angle_alpha   90.00
_cell.angle_beta   90.00
_cell.angle_gamma   90.00
#
_symmetry.space_group_name_H-M   'P 1'
#
loop_
_entity.id
_entity.type
_entity.pdbx_description
1 polymer ?
#
loop_
_entity_poly.entity_id
_entity_poly.type
_entity_poly.pdbx_seq_one_letter_code
_entity_poly.pdbx_strand_id
1 'polypeptide(L)'
;NETPLASSITILIIGGSQGAKIFEKILNNSIKEISKNYNLFIYHQVSKKNAPEIESFYKINNINFKLFNFDENLLEYIKASNFCITRSGAITLSELVHSNIPFLTIPFPYAKDNHQLYNAKYYEKKGCCWLLEQDKINEQILTNQLLNIFKNLDEYKSKKNNMSKLSRENTWSLINRKILSTLKYEN
;
A
#
# COMPACT_ATOMS: atom_id res chain seq x y z
N ASN A 1 14.38 -23.68 -6.27
CA ASN A 1 14.62 -22.87 -5.04
C ASN A 1 14.48 -21.41 -5.42
N GLU A 2 13.25 -20.94 -5.62
CA GLU A 2 13.00 -19.51 -5.77
C GLU A 2 13.07 -18.87 -4.39
N THR A 3 14.03 -17.96 -4.21
CA THR A 3 14.21 -17.17 -3.00
C THR A 3 12.91 -16.46 -2.61
N PRO A 4 12.52 -16.47 -1.32
CA PRO A 4 11.48 -15.57 -0.81
C PRO A 4 11.79 -14.14 -1.26
N LEU A 5 10.75 -13.27 -1.34
CA LEU A 5 10.96 -11.83 -1.51
C LEU A 5 12.29 -11.46 -0.88
N ALA A 6 13.24 -10.91 -1.65
CA ALA A 6 14.65 -10.76 -1.30
C ALA A 6 14.85 -10.60 0.21
N SER A 7 15.92 -11.11 0.78
CA SER A 7 16.24 -11.02 2.21
C SER A 7 16.07 -9.61 2.81
N SER A 8 15.84 -8.61 1.96
CA SER A 8 15.56 -7.20 2.30
C SER A 8 14.27 -6.74 1.65
N ILE A 9 13.38 -6.13 2.42
CA ILE A 9 12.09 -5.59 1.98
C ILE A 9 12.00 -4.11 2.36
N THR A 10 11.66 -3.26 1.38
CA THR A 10 11.34 -1.86 1.61
C THR A 10 9.83 -1.70 1.64
N ILE A 11 9.29 -1.22 2.76
CA ILE A 11 7.85 -0.99 2.98
C ILE A 11 7.59 0.51 3.05
N LEU A 12 6.61 0.98 2.28
CA LEU A 12 6.07 2.33 2.38
C LEU A 12 4.76 2.31 3.20
N ILE A 13 4.65 3.17 4.20
CA ILE A 13 3.45 3.33 5.04
C ILE A 13 2.92 4.74 4.86
N ILE A 14 1.70 4.87 4.31
CA ILE A 14 1.09 6.15 3.97
C ILE A 14 -0.32 6.25 4.54
N GLY A 15 -0.56 7.29 5.33
CA GLY A 15 -1.87 7.57 5.92
C GLY A 15 -2.76 8.51 5.11
N GLY A 16 -2.21 9.14 4.05
CA GLY A 16 -2.87 10.22 3.33
C GLY A 16 -2.82 11.55 4.08
N SER A 17 -3.50 12.57 3.54
CA SER A 17 -3.45 13.97 4.05
C SER A 17 -3.96 14.12 5.50
N GLN A 18 -4.82 13.23 5.97
CA GLN A 18 -5.35 13.25 7.34
C GLN A 18 -4.50 12.43 8.33
N GLY A 19 -3.39 11.85 7.87
CA GLY A 19 -2.54 10.95 8.63
C GLY A 19 -3.27 9.66 9.03
N ALA A 20 -2.56 8.59 9.19
CA ALA A 20 -3.14 7.36 9.70
C ALA A 20 -2.63 7.11 11.11
N LYS A 21 -3.10 7.90 12.09
CA LYS A 21 -2.79 7.68 13.52
C LYS A 21 -2.96 6.21 13.95
N ILE A 22 -3.86 5.50 13.29
CA ILE A 22 -4.04 4.08 13.56
C ILE A 22 -2.82 3.28 13.13
N PHE A 23 -2.18 3.61 12.00
CA PHE A 23 -0.99 2.89 11.53
C PHE A 23 0.18 3.05 12.49
N GLU A 24 0.31 4.23 13.11
CA GLU A 24 1.33 4.51 14.11
C GLU A 24 1.20 3.62 15.37
N LYS A 25 0.02 3.04 15.62
CA LYS A 25 -0.25 2.19 16.78
C LYS A 25 -0.26 0.69 16.44
N ILE A 26 -1.02 0.31 15.40
CA ILE A 26 -1.29 -1.11 15.13
C ILE A 26 -0.18 -1.82 14.34
N LEU A 27 0.70 -1.07 13.68
CA LEU A 27 1.74 -1.66 12.83
C LEU A 27 2.98 -2.11 13.60
N ASN A 28 3.24 -1.55 14.79
CA ASN A 28 4.49 -1.80 15.51
C ASN A 28 4.74 -3.30 15.74
N ASN A 29 3.76 -4.02 16.26
CA ASN A 29 3.91 -5.46 16.49
C ASN A 29 4.12 -6.24 15.18
N SER A 30 3.36 -5.92 14.15
CA SER A 30 3.48 -6.56 12.84
C SER A 30 4.85 -6.32 12.22
N ILE A 31 5.35 -5.09 12.26
CA ILE A 31 6.68 -4.74 11.73
C ILE A 31 7.79 -5.47 12.50
N LYS A 32 7.67 -5.52 13.84
CA LYS A 32 8.61 -6.27 14.68
C LYS A 32 8.62 -7.77 14.35
N GLU A 33 7.45 -8.39 14.14
CA GLU A 33 7.38 -9.81 13.77
C GLU A 33 7.97 -10.06 12.37
N ILE A 34 7.72 -9.18 11.41
CA ILE A 34 8.30 -9.29 10.07
C ILE A 34 9.81 -9.11 10.10
N SER A 35 10.34 -8.18 10.91
CA SER A 35 11.78 -7.91 11.02
C SER A 35 12.59 -9.09 11.54
N LYS A 36 11.97 -10.08 12.18
CA LYS A 36 12.64 -11.33 12.59
C LYS A 36 13.06 -12.19 11.40
N ASN A 37 12.36 -12.07 10.27
CA ASN A 37 12.56 -12.90 9.08
C ASN A 37 13.14 -12.14 7.88
N TYR A 38 13.03 -10.80 7.88
CA TYR A 38 13.41 -9.95 6.76
C TYR A 38 14.21 -8.74 7.25
N ASN A 39 15.23 -8.34 6.49
CA ASN A 39 15.88 -7.04 6.69
C ASN A 39 14.95 -5.94 6.13
N LEU A 40 14.44 -5.08 7.01
CA LEU A 40 13.46 -4.07 6.66
C LEU A 40 14.08 -2.69 6.47
N PHE A 41 13.60 -1.97 5.45
CA PHE A 41 13.68 -0.52 5.36
C PHE A 41 12.25 0.05 5.30
N ILE A 42 11.93 1.02 6.16
CA ILE A 42 10.58 1.57 6.27
C ILE A 42 10.56 3.05 5.90
N TYR A 43 9.84 3.42 4.84
CA TYR A 43 9.38 4.80 4.65
C TYR A 43 8.05 4.94 5.38
N HIS A 44 7.97 5.81 6.39
CA HIS A 44 6.73 5.95 7.18
C HIS A 44 6.27 7.40 7.27
N GLN A 45 5.08 7.66 6.75
CA GLN A 45 4.40 8.94 6.91
C GLN A 45 3.81 9.03 8.33
N VAL A 46 4.39 9.92 9.14
CA VAL A 46 3.98 10.12 10.54
C VAL A 46 3.68 11.59 10.83
N SER A 47 2.83 11.81 11.81
CA SER A 47 2.61 13.16 12.32
C SER A 47 3.85 13.67 13.07
N LYS A 48 4.12 14.97 13.02
CA LYS A 48 5.25 15.59 13.77
C LYS A 48 5.18 15.24 15.26
N LYS A 49 3.97 15.12 15.81
CA LYS A 49 3.75 14.82 17.23
C LYS A 49 4.23 13.43 17.62
N ASN A 50 3.99 12.43 16.76
CA ASN A 50 4.25 11.02 17.07
C ASN A 50 5.58 10.53 16.49
N ALA A 51 6.28 11.36 15.69
CA ALA A 51 7.56 11.01 15.10
C ALA A 51 8.61 10.54 16.13
N PRO A 52 8.78 11.17 17.30
CA PRO A 52 9.78 10.72 18.28
C PRO A 52 9.50 9.31 18.83
N GLU A 53 8.23 8.96 19.05
CA GLU A 53 7.83 7.64 19.54
C GLU A 53 8.11 6.55 18.48
N ILE A 54 7.73 6.80 17.23
CA ILE A 54 7.94 5.87 16.12
C ILE A 54 9.43 5.72 15.79
N GLU A 55 10.18 6.81 15.84
CA GLU A 55 11.64 6.79 15.67
C GLU A 55 12.31 5.90 16.74
N SER A 56 11.93 6.09 18.01
CA SER A 56 12.42 5.28 19.12
C SER A 56 12.10 3.79 18.93
N PHE A 57 10.86 3.48 18.50
CA PHE A 57 10.46 2.10 18.20
C PHE A 57 11.34 1.46 17.13
N TYR A 58 11.62 2.13 16.01
CA TYR A 58 12.45 1.58 14.94
C TYR A 58 13.90 1.40 15.39
N LYS A 59 14.47 2.36 16.13
CA LYS A 59 15.84 2.27 16.67
C LYS A 59 16.00 1.09 17.64
N ILE A 60 15.08 0.91 18.58
CA ILE A 60 15.13 -0.19 19.57
C ILE A 60 15.05 -1.56 18.88
N ASN A 61 14.32 -1.66 17.78
CA ASN A 61 14.18 -2.91 17.04
C ASN A 61 15.20 -3.08 15.89
N ASN A 62 16.20 -2.20 15.79
CA ASN A 62 17.24 -2.21 14.74
C ASN A 62 16.66 -2.23 13.31
N ILE A 63 15.57 -1.50 13.08
CA ILE A 63 14.92 -1.39 11.77
C ILE A 63 15.40 -0.10 11.11
N ASN A 64 15.85 -0.17 9.87
CA ASN A 64 16.19 1.01 9.08
C ASN A 64 14.92 1.73 8.63
N PHE A 65 14.91 3.06 8.72
CA PHE A 65 13.71 3.85 8.41
C PHE A 65 14.03 5.25 7.92
N LYS A 66 13.03 5.85 7.25
CA LYS A 66 12.92 7.28 7.00
C LYS A 66 11.51 7.72 7.36
N LEU A 67 11.39 8.60 8.38
CA LEU A 67 10.12 9.24 8.72
C LEU A 67 9.92 10.50 7.90
N PHE A 68 8.69 10.76 7.48
CA PHE A 68 8.30 11.99 6.82
C PHE A 68 6.87 12.38 7.22
N ASN A 69 6.51 13.66 7.09
CA ASN A 69 5.12 14.11 7.32
C ASN A 69 4.43 14.32 5.96
N PHE A 70 4.77 15.41 5.29
CA PHE A 70 4.39 15.69 3.92
C PHE A 70 5.70 15.80 3.11
N ASP A 71 5.76 15.16 1.96
CA ASP A 71 6.96 15.17 1.14
C ASP A 71 6.56 15.14 -0.34
N GLU A 72 7.09 16.08 -1.11
CA GLU A 72 6.88 16.17 -2.57
C GLU A 72 7.51 14.99 -3.31
N ASN A 73 8.47 14.29 -2.68
CA ASN A 73 9.16 13.15 -3.24
C ASN A 73 8.42 11.80 -3.01
N LEU A 74 7.13 11.82 -2.68
CA LEU A 74 6.35 10.60 -2.41
C LEU A 74 6.48 9.57 -3.54
N LEU A 75 6.52 10.01 -4.78
CA LEU A 75 6.67 9.12 -5.94
C LEU A 75 8.02 8.37 -5.94
N GLU A 76 9.09 8.99 -5.44
CA GLU A 76 10.39 8.33 -5.28
C GLU A 76 10.32 7.23 -4.21
N TYR A 77 9.63 7.48 -3.09
CA TYR A 77 9.44 6.46 -2.04
C TYR A 77 8.58 5.31 -2.55
N ILE A 78 7.54 5.59 -3.34
CA ILE A 78 6.74 4.55 -4.01
C ILE A 78 7.67 3.68 -4.86
N LYS A 79 8.47 4.26 -5.76
CA LYS A 79 9.36 3.54 -6.68
C LYS A 79 10.46 2.75 -5.96
N ALA A 80 10.93 3.26 -4.81
CA ALA A 80 11.95 2.59 -4.00
C ALA A 80 11.39 1.44 -3.15
N SER A 81 10.08 1.28 -3.08
CA SER A 81 9.43 0.32 -2.19
C SER A 81 9.08 -0.97 -2.91
N ASN A 82 9.06 -2.08 -2.16
CA ASN A 82 8.57 -3.37 -2.62
C ASN A 82 7.09 -3.55 -2.29
N PHE A 83 6.61 -2.92 -1.22
CA PHE A 83 5.27 -3.08 -0.71
C PHE A 83 4.77 -1.78 -0.08
N CYS A 84 3.45 -1.55 -0.12
CA CYS A 84 2.86 -0.38 0.53
C CYS A 84 1.71 -0.77 1.47
N ILE A 85 1.63 -0.11 2.62
CA ILE A 85 0.46 -0.13 3.52
C ILE A 85 -0.16 1.27 3.47
N THR A 86 -1.45 1.36 3.09
CA THR A 86 -2.02 2.66 2.77
C THR A 86 -3.50 2.78 3.08
N ARG A 87 -3.97 4.02 3.18
CA ARG A 87 -5.39 4.36 3.03
C ARG A 87 -5.81 4.26 1.57
N SER A 88 -7.13 4.21 1.31
CA SER A 88 -7.68 3.97 -0.03
C SER A 88 -8.00 5.28 -0.77
N GLY A 89 -7.12 6.27 -0.72
CA GLY A 89 -7.23 7.48 -1.53
C GLY A 89 -7.06 7.16 -3.02
N ALA A 90 -7.95 7.64 -3.89
CA ALA A 90 -7.98 7.29 -5.31
C ALA A 90 -6.66 7.56 -6.03
N ILE A 91 -6.04 8.72 -5.79
CA ILE A 91 -4.76 9.12 -6.40
C ILE A 91 -3.66 8.15 -5.97
N THR A 92 -3.50 7.93 -4.67
CA THR A 92 -2.47 7.05 -4.13
C THR A 92 -2.59 5.62 -4.66
N LEU A 93 -3.82 5.05 -4.68
CA LEU A 93 -4.01 3.69 -5.22
C LEU A 93 -3.69 3.62 -6.72
N SER A 94 -4.04 4.65 -7.48
CA SER A 94 -3.70 4.75 -8.91
C SER A 94 -2.19 4.83 -9.14
N GLU A 95 -1.47 5.63 -8.34
CA GLU A 95 -0.01 5.75 -8.40
C GLU A 95 0.69 4.43 -8.06
N LEU A 96 0.22 3.70 -7.04
CA LEU A 96 0.75 2.39 -6.67
C LEU A 96 0.55 1.36 -7.79
N VAL A 97 -0.64 1.34 -8.41
CA VAL A 97 -0.92 0.45 -9.54
C VAL A 97 -0.05 0.81 -10.75
N HIS A 98 0.08 2.10 -11.07
CA HIS A 98 0.92 2.55 -12.18
C HIS A 98 2.41 2.21 -11.94
N SER A 99 2.87 2.33 -10.71
CA SER A 99 4.25 1.99 -10.31
C SER A 99 4.45 0.48 -10.08
N ASN A 100 3.40 -0.31 -10.20
CA ASN A 100 3.42 -1.78 -10.00
C ASN A 100 3.92 -2.20 -8.61
N ILE A 101 3.53 -1.45 -7.57
CA ILE A 101 3.86 -1.70 -6.16
C ILE A 101 2.66 -2.34 -5.46
N PRO A 102 2.72 -3.65 -5.11
CA PRO A 102 1.64 -4.32 -4.38
C PRO A 102 1.38 -3.66 -3.03
N PHE A 103 0.11 -3.63 -2.63
CA PHE A 103 -0.28 -2.91 -1.42
C PHE A 103 -1.38 -3.60 -0.64
N LEU A 104 -1.31 -3.44 0.68
CA LEU A 104 -2.42 -3.66 1.61
C LEU A 104 -3.11 -2.32 1.83
N THR A 105 -4.39 -2.26 1.52
CA THR A 105 -5.17 -1.04 1.75
C THR A 105 -6.16 -1.21 2.90
N ILE A 106 -6.20 -0.18 3.75
CA ILE A 106 -7.07 -0.10 4.93
C ILE A 106 -7.89 1.17 4.81
N PRO A 107 -9.12 1.10 4.26
CA PRO A 107 -9.96 2.26 4.04
C PRO A 107 -10.27 2.99 5.34
N PHE A 108 -10.36 4.33 5.28
CA PHE A 108 -10.81 5.13 6.40
C PHE A 108 -12.33 4.97 6.56
N PRO A 109 -12.82 4.46 7.72
CA PRO A 109 -14.22 4.10 7.88
C PRO A 109 -15.19 5.29 7.89
N TYR A 110 -14.69 6.48 8.18
CA TYR A 110 -15.48 7.72 8.21
C TYR A 110 -15.29 8.57 6.95
N ALA A 111 -14.80 7.98 5.87
CA ALA A 111 -14.69 8.68 4.60
C ALA A 111 -16.09 9.00 4.05
N LYS A 112 -16.29 10.26 3.61
CA LYS A 112 -17.57 10.70 3.05
C LYS A 112 -18.05 9.71 1.99
N ASP A 113 -19.35 9.35 2.06
CA ASP A 113 -19.99 8.43 1.13
C ASP A 113 -19.24 7.07 0.95
N ASN A 114 -18.48 6.66 1.94
CA ASN A 114 -17.66 5.43 1.91
C ASN A 114 -16.71 5.33 0.71
N HIS A 115 -16.34 6.46 0.08
CA HIS A 115 -15.56 6.45 -1.17
C HIS A 115 -14.24 5.66 -1.04
N GLN A 116 -13.59 5.67 0.14
CA GLN A 116 -12.38 4.88 0.32
C GLN A 116 -12.62 3.36 0.26
N LEU A 117 -13.72 2.89 0.85
CA LEU A 117 -14.10 1.48 0.77
C LEU A 117 -14.42 1.07 -0.68
N TYR A 118 -15.12 1.91 -1.43
CA TYR A 118 -15.41 1.64 -2.84
C TYR A 118 -14.12 1.60 -3.69
N ASN A 119 -13.20 2.53 -3.48
CA ASN A 119 -11.89 2.52 -4.12
C ASN A 119 -11.13 1.20 -3.84
N ALA A 120 -11.07 0.81 -2.57
CA ALA A 120 -10.39 -0.42 -2.15
C ALA A 120 -11.01 -1.66 -2.82
N LYS A 121 -12.34 -1.81 -2.76
CA LYS A 121 -13.07 -2.93 -3.38
C LYS A 121 -12.89 -3.00 -4.89
N TYR A 122 -12.77 -1.85 -5.57
CA TYR A 122 -12.47 -1.83 -7.00
C TYR A 122 -11.14 -2.51 -7.32
N TYR A 123 -10.06 -2.13 -6.63
CA TYR A 123 -8.75 -2.71 -6.86
C TYR A 123 -8.62 -4.15 -6.33
N GLU A 124 -9.30 -4.49 -5.25
CA GLU A 124 -9.41 -5.86 -4.75
C GLU A 124 -10.09 -6.79 -5.77
N LYS A 125 -11.23 -6.37 -6.34
CA LYS A 125 -11.96 -7.11 -7.41
C LYS A 125 -11.10 -7.28 -8.66
N LYS A 126 -10.20 -6.34 -8.95
CA LYS A 126 -9.21 -6.45 -10.03
C LYS A 126 -8.01 -7.33 -9.66
N GLY A 127 -7.97 -7.86 -8.44
CA GLY A 127 -6.86 -8.67 -7.95
C GLY A 127 -5.55 -7.91 -7.76
N CYS A 128 -5.60 -6.57 -7.58
CA CYS A 128 -4.41 -5.71 -7.51
C CYS A 128 -3.90 -5.49 -6.08
N CYS A 129 -4.73 -5.73 -5.06
CA CYS A 129 -4.36 -5.43 -3.67
C CYS A 129 -4.93 -6.44 -2.68
N TRP A 130 -4.54 -6.30 -1.43
CA TRP A 130 -5.22 -6.87 -0.28
C TRP A 130 -6.01 -5.77 0.42
N LEU A 131 -7.20 -6.11 0.90
CA LEU A 131 -8.10 -5.20 1.62
C LEU A 131 -8.32 -5.71 3.04
N LEU A 132 -8.13 -4.82 4.03
CA LEU A 132 -8.59 -5.03 5.40
C LEU A 132 -9.46 -3.84 5.83
N GLU A 133 -10.68 -4.10 6.24
CA GLU A 133 -11.55 -3.07 6.80
C GLU A 133 -11.13 -2.77 8.24
N GLN A 134 -11.02 -1.48 8.59
CA GLN A 134 -10.41 -1.03 9.85
C GLN A 134 -11.10 -1.58 11.10
N ASP A 135 -12.42 -1.74 11.08
CA ASP A 135 -13.23 -2.29 12.17
C ASP A 135 -13.00 -3.79 12.42
N LYS A 136 -12.43 -4.49 11.44
CA LYS A 136 -12.10 -5.90 11.50
C LYS A 136 -10.64 -6.16 11.90
N ILE A 137 -9.84 -5.10 12.12
CA ILE A 137 -8.41 -5.22 12.38
C ILE A 137 -8.13 -5.22 13.88
N ASN A 138 -7.34 -6.21 14.30
CA ASN A 138 -6.52 -6.17 15.50
C ASN A 138 -5.06 -6.48 15.14
N GLU A 139 -4.15 -6.33 16.11
CA GLU A 139 -2.71 -6.56 15.88
C GLU A 139 -2.42 -7.97 15.34
N GLN A 140 -3.10 -8.99 15.83
CA GLN A 140 -2.88 -10.38 15.40
C GLN A 140 -3.34 -10.61 13.95
N ILE A 141 -4.52 -10.11 13.58
CA ILE A 141 -5.07 -10.22 12.22
C ILE A 141 -4.12 -9.52 11.24
N LEU A 142 -3.68 -8.30 11.57
CA LEU A 142 -2.79 -7.54 10.72
C LEU A 142 -1.42 -8.22 10.56
N THR A 143 -0.85 -8.70 11.66
CA THR A 143 0.43 -9.44 11.66
C THR A 143 0.34 -10.70 10.79
N ASN A 144 -0.69 -11.51 10.99
CA ASN A 144 -0.89 -12.71 10.20
C ASN A 144 -1.08 -12.42 8.71
N GLN A 145 -1.85 -11.37 8.39
CA GLN A 145 -2.05 -10.96 7.00
C GLN A 145 -0.75 -10.55 6.33
N LEU A 146 0.06 -9.71 6.99
CA LEU A 146 1.34 -9.26 6.45
C LEU A 146 2.35 -10.39 6.31
N LEU A 147 2.44 -11.29 7.29
CA LEU A 147 3.30 -12.47 7.20
C LEU A 147 2.87 -13.40 6.05
N ASN A 148 1.57 -13.59 5.84
CA ASN A 148 1.05 -14.39 4.73
C ASN A 148 1.37 -13.75 3.38
N ILE A 149 1.23 -12.42 3.25
CA ILE A 149 1.57 -11.69 2.02
C ILE A 149 3.04 -11.94 1.63
N PHE A 150 3.96 -11.83 2.58
CA PHE A 150 5.39 -11.98 2.29
C PHE A 150 5.84 -13.45 2.12
N LYS A 151 5.08 -14.40 2.64
CA LYS A 151 5.32 -15.84 2.42
C LYS A 151 4.73 -16.35 1.11
N ASN A 152 3.63 -15.78 0.64
CA ASN A 152 2.92 -16.24 -0.56
C ASN A 152 3.37 -15.47 -1.81
N LEU A 153 4.51 -15.88 -2.35
CA LEU A 153 5.11 -15.24 -3.53
C LEU A 153 4.24 -15.33 -4.78
N ASP A 154 3.50 -16.40 -4.95
CA ASP A 154 2.65 -16.59 -6.14
C ASP A 154 1.50 -15.59 -6.13
N GLU A 155 0.87 -15.39 -4.98
CA GLU A 155 -0.16 -14.36 -4.84
C GLU A 155 0.42 -12.95 -5.04
N TYR A 156 1.60 -12.68 -4.47
CA TYR A 156 2.30 -11.41 -4.64
C TYR A 156 2.61 -11.12 -6.12
N LYS A 157 3.18 -12.10 -6.85
CA LYS A 157 3.45 -12.00 -8.30
C LYS A 157 2.16 -11.83 -9.10
N SER A 158 1.09 -12.55 -8.74
CA SER A 158 -0.22 -12.43 -9.37
C SER A 158 -0.78 -11.02 -9.27
N LYS A 159 -0.69 -10.39 -8.09
CA LYS A 159 -1.13 -8.99 -7.92
C LYS A 159 -0.33 -8.02 -8.78
N LYS A 160 1.00 -8.17 -8.84
CA LYS A 160 1.84 -7.37 -9.76
C LYS A 160 1.42 -7.53 -11.22
N ASN A 161 1.15 -8.74 -11.66
CA ASN A 161 0.70 -9.00 -13.03
C ASN A 161 -0.66 -8.34 -13.32
N ASN A 162 -1.60 -8.39 -12.38
CA ASN A 162 -2.90 -7.75 -12.52
C ASN A 162 -2.77 -6.22 -12.55
N MET A 163 -1.92 -5.64 -11.71
CA MET A 163 -1.61 -4.20 -11.73
C MET A 163 -1.03 -3.77 -13.08
N SER A 164 -0.07 -4.51 -13.62
CA SER A 164 0.52 -4.23 -14.92
C SER A 164 -0.51 -4.28 -16.06
N LYS A 165 -1.46 -5.24 -16.01
CA LYS A 165 -2.57 -5.31 -16.98
C LYS A 165 -3.49 -4.08 -16.85
N LEU A 166 -3.91 -3.76 -15.63
CA LEU A 166 -4.80 -2.64 -15.35
C LEU A 166 -4.18 -1.29 -15.73
N SER A 167 -2.89 -1.10 -15.45
CA SER A 167 -2.15 0.11 -15.82
C SER A 167 -2.10 0.30 -17.34
N ARG A 168 -1.94 -0.77 -18.12
CA ARG A 168 -1.96 -0.72 -19.60
C ARG A 168 -3.36 -0.41 -20.15
N GLU A 169 -4.41 -0.91 -19.51
CA GLU A 169 -5.81 -0.64 -19.91
C GLU A 169 -6.21 0.84 -19.73
N ASN A 170 -5.56 1.54 -18.82
CA ASN A 170 -5.83 2.94 -18.47
C ASN A 170 -4.88 3.93 -19.17
N THR A 171 -4.23 3.56 -20.27
CA THR A 171 -3.43 4.50 -21.05
C THR A 171 -4.31 5.51 -21.81
N TRP A 172 -3.82 6.75 -21.97
CA TRP A 172 -4.54 7.80 -22.69
C TRP A 172 -4.97 7.37 -24.11
N SER A 173 -4.16 6.59 -24.82
CA SER A 173 -4.49 6.08 -26.15
C SER A 173 -5.69 5.14 -26.12
N LEU A 174 -5.83 4.28 -25.11
CA LEU A 174 -6.97 3.39 -24.96
C LEU A 174 -8.22 4.11 -24.46
N ILE A 175 -8.07 5.09 -23.58
CA ILE A 175 -9.16 5.95 -23.12
C ILE A 175 -9.73 6.75 -24.29
N ASN A 176 -8.86 7.41 -25.08
CA ASN A 176 -9.29 8.15 -26.28
C ASN A 176 -9.97 7.23 -27.30
N ARG A 177 -9.46 6.02 -27.52
CA ARG A 177 -10.10 5.05 -28.42
C ARG A 177 -11.51 4.67 -27.94
N LYS A 178 -11.70 4.44 -26.66
CA LYS A 178 -13.02 4.15 -26.06
C LYS A 178 -13.98 5.33 -26.23
N ILE A 179 -13.53 6.55 -25.93
CA ILE A 179 -14.32 7.77 -26.11
C ILE A 179 -14.76 7.91 -27.57
N LEU A 180 -13.81 7.81 -28.52
CA LEU A 180 -14.10 7.94 -29.95
C LEU A 180 -15.03 6.83 -30.45
N SER A 181 -14.93 5.61 -29.93
CA SER A 181 -15.87 4.54 -30.28
C SER A 181 -17.29 4.80 -29.78
N THR A 182 -17.44 5.34 -28.56
CA THR A 182 -18.75 5.69 -28.00
C THR A 182 -19.42 6.81 -28.81
N LEU A 183 -18.68 7.87 -29.15
CA LEU A 183 -19.18 8.99 -29.95
C LEU A 183 -19.59 8.60 -31.39
N LYS A 184 -19.03 7.52 -31.96
CA LYS A 184 -19.42 7.02 -33.27
C LYS A 184 -20.74 6.23 -33.29
N TYR A 185 -21.23 5.80 -32.13
CA TYR A 185 -22.50 5.09 -32.01
C TYR A 185 -23.71 6.03 -31.79
N GLU A 186 -23.46 7.32 -31.58
CA GLU A 186 -24.53 8.34 -31.40
C GLU A 186 -24.86 9.11 -32.70
N ASN A 187 -24.32 8.72 -33.84
CA ASN A 187 -24.63 9.19 -35.18
C ASN A 187 -25.14 8.02 -36.05
#